data_d58032b9da2db5a468ce052f53aa264a
#
_entry.id   d58032b9da2db5a468ce052f53aa264a
#
_cell.length_a   1.000
_cell.length_b   1.000
_cell.length_c   1.000
_cell.angle_alpha   90.00
_cell.angle_beta   90.00
_cell.angle_gamma   90.00
#
_symmetry.space_group_name_H-M   'P 1'
#
loop_
_entity.id
_entity.type
_entity.pdbx_description
1 polymer ?
#
loop_
_entity_poly.entity_id
_entity_poly.type
_entity_poly.pdbx_seq_one_letter_code
_entity_poly.pdbx_strand_id
1 'polypeptide(L)'
;MSDAVHWTLEVSVNDGQLSTFKDLLNEMVSSTRSEYGTSIYEWYFNEDESICIINERYRDSRAAMMHLQAFGSFAERFMAAVTPTSFIVLGNPSTEVRDGLSGLNPRYLKLESGFSR
;
A
#
# COMPACT_ATOMS: atom_id res chain seq x y z
N MET A 1 13.54 5.56 -18.36
CA MET A 1 12.48 6.02 -17.44
C MET A 1 11.81 4.82 -16.83
N SER A 2 11.51 4.88 -15.56
CA SER A 2 10.83 3.79 -14.87
C SER A 2 9.31 3.98 -14.95
N ASP A 3 8.58 2.91 -15.22
CA ASP A 3 7.13 2.88 -15.14
C ASP A 3 6.65 2.50 -13.75
N ALA A 4 7.57 2.37 -12.79
CA ALA A 4 7.23 1.92 -11.45
C ALA A 4 6.24 2.87 -10.76
N VAL A 5 5.33 2.26 -10.02
CA VAL A 5 4.40 2.96 -9.14
C VAL A 5 4.75 2.56 -7.72
N HIS A 6 4.95 3.56 -6.87
CA HIS A 6 5.37 3.33 -5.49
C HIS A 6 4.44 4.12 -4.57
N TRP A 7 3.98 3.52 -3.50
CA TRP A 7 3.23 4.29 -2.51
C TRP A 7 3.57 3.90 -1.09
N THR A 8 3.33 4.86 -0.22
CA THR A 8 3.52 4.71 1.21
C THR A 8 2.21 5.11 1.90
N LEU A 9 1.62 4.16 2.59
CA LEU A 9 0.39 4.38 3.34
C LEU A 9 0.70 4.36 4.83
N GLU A 10 0.38 5.45 5.52
CA GLU A 10 0.47 5.47 6.98
C GLU A 10 -0.91 5.26 7.56
N VAL A 11 -1.01 4.41 8.55
CA VAL A 11 -2.25 4.11 9.26
C VAL A 11 -2.03 4.12 10.77
N SER A 12 -3.04 4.54 11.51
CA SER A 12 -3.08 4.31 12.95
C SER A 12 -3.88 3.04 13.22
N VAL A 13 -3.41 2.23 14.17
CA VAL A 13 -4.11 1.01 14.55
C VAL A 13 -5.25 1.38 15.49
N ASN A 14 -6.46 0.95 15.17
CA ASN A 14 -7.64 1.25 15.98
C ASN A 14 -7.57 0.53 17.34
N ASP A 15 -8.13 1.14 18.36
CA ASP A 15 -8.12 0.60 19.73
C ASP A 15 -8.59 -0.86 19.75
N GLY A 16 -7.82 -1.71 20.39
CA GLY A 16 -8.15 -3.12 20.55
C GLY A 16 -7.97 -3.98 19.30
N GLN A 17 -7.45 -3.42 18.19
CA GLN A 17 -7.36 -4.13 16.92
C GLN A 17 -5.96 -4.64 16.57
N LEU A 18 -4.95 -4.41 17.42
CA LEU A 18 -3.57 -4.74 17.05
C LEU A 18 -3.39 -6.23 16.73
N SER A 19 -3.90 -7.12 17.54
CA SER A 19 -3.77 -8.56 17.30
C SER A 19 -4.47 -8.99 16.01
N THR A 20 -5.71 -8.51 15.80
CA THR A 20 -6.47 -8.76 14.58
C THR A 20 -5.75 -8.21 13.36
N PHE A 21 -5.19 -6.99 13.48
CA PHE A 21 -4.43 -6.37 12.39
C PHE A 21 -3.18 -7.16 12.04
N LYS A 22 -2.44 -7.65 13.02
CA LYS A 22 -1.24 -8.46 12.76
C LYS A 22 -1.58 -9.77 12.05
N ASP A 23 -2.68 -10.43 12.43
CA ASP A 23 -3.13 -11.63 11.74
C ASP A 23 -3.49 -11.33 10.28
N LEU A 24 -4.23 -10.24 10.06
CA LEU A 24 -4.61 -9.80 8.72
C LEU A 24 -3.37 -9.46 7.88
N LEU A 25 -2.43 -8.73 8.47
CA LEU A 25 -1.17 -8.35 7.81
C LEU A 25 -0.45 -9.60 7.27
N ASN A 26 -0.37 -10.64 8.06
CA ASN A 26 0.30 -11.87 7.65
C ASN A 26 -0.44 -12.54 6.48
N GLU A 27 -1.77 -12.52 6.46
CA GLU A 27 -2.55 -13.02 5.34
C GLU A 27 -2.29 -12.19 4.07
N MET A 28 -2.26 -10.86 4.21
CA MET A 28 -2.03 -9.95 3.08
C MET A 28 -0.63 -10.12 2.50
N VAL A 29 0.38 -10.22 3.35
CA VAL A 29 1.76 -10.47 2.89
C VAL A 29 1.86 -11.80 2.16
N SER A 30 1.25 -12.86 2.69
CA SER A 30 1.24 -14.16 2.06
C SER A 30 0.59 -14.12 0.68
N SER A 31 -0.56 -13.44 0.56
CA SER A 31 -1.26 -13.28 -0.71
C SER A 31 -0.42 -12.51 -1.73
N THR A 32 0.18 -11.39 -1.29
CA THR A 32 0.92 -10.50 -2.19
C THR A 32 2.23 -11.12 -2.66
N ARG A 33 2.81 -12.02 -1.89
CA ARG A 33 4.09 -12.67 -2.23
C ARG A 33 4.07 -13.37 -3.59
N SER A 34 2.92 -13.82 -4.05
CA SER A 34 2.78 -14.50 -5.34
C SER A 34 2.58 -13.54 -6.52
N GLU A 35 2.50 -12.24 -6.28
CA GLU A 35 2.31 -11.23 -7.33
C GLU A 35 3.66 -10.87 -7.96
N TYR A 36 3.86 -11.23 -9.22
CA TYR A 36 5.15 -11.03 -9.91
C TYR A 36 5.55 -9.57 -10.07
N GLY A 37 4.56 -8.69 -10.22
CA GLY A 37 4.82 -7.28 -10.46
C GLY A 37 5.04 -6.45 -9.20
N THR A 38 4.86 -7.05 -8.02
CA THR A 38 5.07 -6.36 -6.75
C THR A 38 6.51 -6.56 -6.31
N SER A 39 7.30 -5.49 -6.29
CA SER A 39 8.72 -5.56 -5.98
C SER A 39 9.04 -5.22 -4.53
N ILE A 40 8.19 -4.43 -3.86
CA ILE A 40 8.32 -4.11 -2.44
C ILE A 40 6.93 -4.21 -1.81
N TYR A 41 6.86 -4.86 -0.66
CA TYR A 41 5.65 -4.94 0.14
C TYR A 41 6.06 -5.13 1.58
N GLU A 42 6.36 -4.02 2.24
CA GLU A 42 6.96 -4.01 3.58
C GLU A 42 6.08 -3.22 4.53
N TRP A 43 5.92 -3.75 5.73
CA TRP A 43 5.08 -3.18 6.78
C TRP A 43 5.95 -2.86 7.98
N TYR A 44 5.91 -1.62 8.45
CA TYR A 44 6.73 -1.13 9.54
C TYR A 44 5.87 -0.59 10.66
N PHE A 45 6.18 -0.96 11.88
CA PHE A 45 5.54 -0.39 13.07
C PHE A 45 6.48 0.55 13.79
N ASN A 46 5.91 1.59 14.43
CA ASN A 46 6.64 2.37 15.40
C ASN A 46 6.79 1.56 16.72
N GLU A 47 7.51 2.13 17.74
CA GLU A 47 7.88 1.37 18.92
C GLU A 47 6.69 0.80 19.69
N ASP A 48 5.64 1.59 19.89
CA ASP A 48 4.45 1.14 20.63
C ASP A 48 3.40 0.47 19.75
N GLU A 49 3.71 0.26 18.47
CA GLU A 49 2.85 -0.41 17.48
C GLU A 49 1.49 0.27 17.27
N SER A 50 1.41 1.57 17.55
CA SER A 50 0.20 2.35 17.31
C SER A 50 0.09 2.84 15.87
N ILE A 51 1.22 2.92 15.14
CA ILE A 51 1.30 3.40 13.77
C ILE A 51 2.00 2.36 12.92
N CYS A 52 1.43 2.10 11.74
CA CYS A 52 2.04 1.24 10.75
C CYS A 52 2.24 2.02 9.45
N ILE A 53 3.39 1.85 8.81
CA ILE A 53 3.66 2.37 7.49
C ILE A 53 3.84 1.18 6.56
N ILE A 54 3.10 1.20 5.43
CA ILE A 54 3.16 0.16 4.43
C ILE A 54 3.86 0.75 3.21
N ASN A 55 4.98 0.16 2.83
CA ASN A 55 5.79 0.58 1.70
C ASN A 55 5.59 -0.42 0.56
N GLU A 56 5.06 0.06 -0.57
CA GLU A 56 4.65 -0.81 -1.68
C GLU A 56 5.20 -0.27 -3.00
N ARG A 57 5.78 -1.16 -3.81
CA ARG A 57 6.26 -0.79 -5.13
C ARG A 57 5.83 -1.83 -6.16
N TYR A 58 5.35 -1.34 -7.28
CA TYR A 58 4.88 -2.13 -8.42
C TYR A 58 5.69 -1.75 -9.64
N ARG A 59 6.03 -2.73 -10.49
CA ARG A 59 6.86 -2.44 -11.67
C ARG A 59 6.18 -1.50 -12.66
N ASP A 60 4.83 -1.50 -12.69
CA ASP A 60 4.04 -0.61 -13.56
C ASP A 60 2.59 -0.50 -13.05
N SER A 61 1.77 0.30 -13.74
CA SER A 61 0.38 0.49 -13.36
C SER A 61 -0.45 -0.80 -13.47
N ARG A 62 -0.13 -1.67 -14.41
CA ARG A 62 -0.83 -2.95 -14.56
C ARG A 62 -0.64 -3.83 -13.32
N ALA A 63 0.61 -3.91 -12.86
CA ALA A 63 0.92 -4.66 -11.64
C ALA A 63 0.22 -4.06 -10.42
N ALA A 64 0.18 -2.72 -10.33
CA ALA A 64 -0.54 -2.03 -9.27
C ALA A 64 -2.04 -2.36 -9.29
N MET A 65 -2.66 -2.40 -10.47
CA MET A 65 -4.07 -2.78 -10.61
C MET A 65 -4.33 -4.21 -10.18
N MET A 66 -3.43 -5.13 -10.53
CA MET A 66 -3.56 -6.52 -10.09
C MET A 66 -3.56 -6.62 -8.56
N HIS A 67 -2.67 -5.86 -7.92
CA HIS A 67 -2.64 -5.81 -6.45
C HIS A 67 -3.93 -5.24 -5.88
N LEU A 68 -4.44 -4.14 -6.44
CA LEU A 68 -5.66 -3.52 -5.96
C LEU A 68 -6.86 -4.45 -6.06
N GLN A 69 -6.93 -5.26 -7.12
CA GLN A 69 -7.98 -6.27 -7.27
C GLN A 69 -7.87 -7.34 -6.17
N ALA A 70 -6.67 -7.83 -5.91
CA ALA A 70 -6.44 -8.80 -4.84
C ALA A 70 -6.74 -8.22 -3.46
N PHE A 71 -6.39 -6.94 -3.25
CA PHE A 71 -6.68 -6.23 -2.00
C PHE A 71 -8.19 -6.18 -1.70
N GLY A 72 -9.05 -6.19 -2.73
CA GLY A 72 -10.49 -6.12 -2.55
C GLY A 72 -11.04 -7.15 -1.57
N SER A 73 -10.44 -8.34 -1.49
CA SER A 73 -10.87 -9.38 -0.56
C SER A 73 -10.47 -9.09 0.90
N PHE A 74 -9.55 -8.16 1.12
CA PHE A 74 -9.09 -7.78 2.47
C PHE A 74 -9.58 -6.40 2.90
N ALA A 75 -10.09 -5.59 1.98
CA ALA A 75 -10.34 -4.16 2.20
C ALA A 75 -11.25 -3.89 3.40
N GLU A 76 -12.34 -4.62 3.56
CA GLU A 76 -13.27 -4.40 4.65
C GLU A 76 -12.62 -4.66 6.01
N ARG A 77 -11.90 -5.78 6.15
CA ARG A 77 -11.19 -6.11 7.39
C ARG A 77 -10.07 -5.11 7.67
N PHE A 78 -9.38 -4.67 6.62
CA PHE A 78 -8.30 -3.69 6.76
C PHE A 78 -8.84 -2.37 7.31
N MET A 79 -9.89 -1.85 6.70
CA MET A 79 -10.48 -0.57 7.10
C MET A 79 -11.16 -0.63 8.47
N ALA A 80 -11.54 -1.82 8.93
CA ALA A 80 -12.07 -2.01 10.28
C ALA A 80 -10.96 -1.97 11.34
N ALA A 81 -9.75 -2.39 10.98
CA ALA A 81 -8.63 -2.52 11.92
C ALA A 81 -7.81 -1.24 12.07
N VAL A 82 -7.79 -0.38 11.07
CA VAL A 82 -6.90 0.81 11.03
C VAL A 82 -7.62 2.02 10.49
N THR A 83 -7.01 3.19 10.73
CA THR A 83 -7.45 4.48 10.18
C THR A 83 -6.31 5.06 9.35
N PRO A 84 -6.47 5.23 8.03
CA PRO A 84 -5.45 5.88 7.21
C PRO A 84 -5.23 7.33 7.63
N THR A 85 -3.96 7.73 7.74
CA THR A 85 -3.58 9.09 8.16
C THR A 85 -2.77 9.83 7.11
N SER A 86 -2.08 9.11 6.21
CA SER A 86 -1.33 9.72 5.11
C SER A 86 -1.17 8.70 3.99
N PHE A 87 -1.34 9.17 2.74
CA PHE A 87 -1.15 8.33 1.58
C PHE A 87 -0.41 9.11 0.50
N ILE A 88 0.80 8.67 0.17
CA ILE A 88 1.66 9.32 -0.80
C ILE A 88 1.95 8.34 -1.92
N VAL A 89 1.67 8.76 -3.16
CA VAL A 89 1.90 7.94 -4.36
C VAL A 89 3.00 8.60 -5.19
N LEU A 90 4.05 7.85 -5.46
CA LEU A 90 5.22 8.30 -6.20
C LEU A 90 5.24 7.67 -7.58
N GLY A 91 5.55 8.47 -8.60
CA GLY A 91 5.61 8.04 -9.98
C GLY A 91 4.48 8.63 -10.80
N ASN A 92 4.10 7.95 -11.87
CA ASN A 92 3.06 8.42 -12.77
C ASN A 92 2.05 7.30 -13.07
N PRO A 93 1.20 6.95 -12.09
CA PRO A 93 0.24 5.88 -12.28
C PRO A 93 -0.82 6.25 -13.33
N SER A 94 -1.38 5.22 -13.96
CA SER A 94 -2.46 5.37 -14.93
C SER A 94 -3.71 5.97 -14.29
N THR A 95 -4.62 6.47 -15.14
CA THR A 95 -5.93 6.94 -14.67
C THR A 95 -6.68 5.85 -13.91
N GLU A 96 -6.60 4.63 -14.40
CA GLU A 96 -7.25 3.47 -13.75
C GLU A 96 -6.74 3.25 -12.34
N VAL A 97 -5.43 3.32 -12.13
CA VAL A 97 -4.84 3.22 -10.78
C VAL A 97 -5.30 4.38 -9.90
N ARG A 98 -5.29 5.61 -10.45
CA ARG A 98 -5.73 6.79 -9.70
C ARG A 98 -7.18 6.66 -9.24
N ASP A 99 -8.04 6.16 -10.13
CA ASP A 99 -9.44 5.91 -9.77
C ASP A 99 -9.56 4.89 -8.64
N GLY A 100 -8.78 3.82 -8.71
CA GLY A 100 -8.78 2.77 -7.68
C GLY A 100 -8.28 3.25 -6.31
N LEU A 101 -7.43 4.28 -6.28
CA LEU A 101 -6.85 4.81 -5.05
C LEU A 101 -7.62 6.00 -4.48
N SER A 102 -8.59 6.54 -5.23
CA SER A 102 -9.23 7.82 -4.90
C SER A 102 -9.87 7.87 -3.51
N GLY A 103 -10.37 6.74 -3.01
CA GLY A 103 -11.01 6.66 -1.69
C GLY A 103 -10.05 6.89 -0.52
N LEU A 104 -8.73 6.79 -0.74
CA LEU A 104 -7.71 7.00 0.29
C LEU A 104 -7.13 8.42 0.26
N ASN A 105 -7.67 9.28 -0.59
CA ASN A 105 -7.26 10.70 -0.69
C ASN A 105 -5.73 10.86 -0.89
N PRO A 106 -5.16 10.25 -1.94
CA PRO A 106 -3.71 10.24 -2.14
C PRO A 106 -3.14 11.58 -2.57
N ARG A 107 -1.87 11.81 -2.22
CA ARG A 107 -1.06 12.87 -2.79
C ARG A 107 -0.15 12.23 -3.84
N TYR A 108 -0.10 12.81 -5.04
CA TYR A 108 0.71 12.29 -6.15
C TYR A 108 1.94 13.16 -6.36
N LEU A 109 3.11 12.53 -6.42
CA LEU A 109 4.38 13.23 -6.66
C LEU A 109 5.15 12.51 -7.76
N LYS A 110 5.67 13.28 -8.70
CA LYS A 110 6.45 12.76 -9.82
C LYS A 110 7.92 12.77 -9.50
N LEU A 111 8.65 11.84 -10.09
CA LEU A 111 10.11 11.84 -9.99
C LEU A 111 10.66 13.05 -10.71
N GLU A 112 11.41 13.88 -10.00
CA GLU A 112 12.10 15.02 -10.58
C GLU A 112 13.53 14.67 -10.96
N SER A 113 14.24 13.95 -10.07
CA SER A 113 15.65 13.59 -10.27
C SER A 113 16.01 12.46 -9.32
N GLY A 114 17.00 11.67 -9.69
CA GLY A 114 17.50 10.58 -8.87
C GLY A 114 17.54 9.27 -9.63
N PHE A 115 17.86 8.19 -8.90
CA PHE A 115 17.92 6.86 -9.50
C PHE A 115 17.56 5.80 -8.45
N SER A 116 17.22 4.60 -8.94
CA SER A 116 17.09 3.41 -8.11
C SER A 116 17.89 2.28 -8.73
N ARG A 117 18.39 1.37 -7.88
CA ARG A 117 19.16 0.20 -8.32
C ARG A 117 18.45 -1.09 -7.98
#